data_e1c276ca64294a7fc2a05725fe6eb433
#
_entry.id   e1c276ca64294a7fc2a05725fe6eb433
#
_cell.length_a   1.000
_cell.length_b   1.000
_cell.length_c   1.000
_cell.angle_alpha   90.00
_cell.angle_beta   90.00
_cell.angle_gamma   90.00
#
_symmetry.space_group_name_H-M   'P 1'
#
loop_
_entity.id
_entity.type
_entity.pdbx_description
1 polymer ?
#
loop_
_entity_poly.entity_id
_entity_poly.type
_entity_poly.pdbx_seq_one_letter_code
_entity_poly.pdbx_strand_id
1 'polypeptide(L)'
;GIWAVWEIVTLVDKRKQFSAGQAAAWGILLLTYIVENGSLLLQLSGGQGEEISHKSEYLLSPVDFFSQLKTNLLQGGQHSVDYHGLILVVLLMTTVVLFFLNRATKKDIADKKNVPEGGEKRLWKAVGLSLAVIAGFAAVAALWDSSIGIAIRSSLGALKGFQANRVLWLSPCLWYFILGCSLLLLTEQLPERDTGAEKTGNGRRNGVIPGIIVMAAMLLTVATAGKILLESNLKPNLQKLVNRNYAAMSFRDYYAVDVLDQVQEYLRENTGEEPQDYRVVSLGIDPAAALYHGFYCLDGYSNNYSLEYKHRFREIIAPELDKSEYLEDSFDHWGNRCYLFSAECPGYYTIEKGGFYFQDYTIDAESLRQLGGSYLLSAAYIDHSEDTGLELMRPEAFETENSYYRIYLYRVMDNE
;
A
#
# COMPACT_ATOMS: atom_id res chain seq x y z
N GLY A 1 -3.64 -0.56 16.28
CA GLY A 1 -2.64 -1.59 15.99
C GLY A 1 -1.55 -1.64 17.03
N ILE A 2 -0.50 -0.81 16.93
CA ILE A 2 0.71 -0.87 17.80
C ILE A 2 0.36 -0.70 19.28
N TRP A 3 -0.52 0.24 19.61
CA TRP A 3 -0.97 0.44 21.00
C TRP A 3 -1.71 -0.77 21.56
N ALA A 4 -2.53 -1.46 20.77
CA ALA A 4 -3.20 -2.70 21.19
C ALA A 4 -2.20 -3.82 21.49
N VAL A 5 -1.18 -3.98 20.65
CA VAL A 5 -0.10 -4.96 20.88
C VAL A 5 0.67 -4.63 22.18
N TRP A 6 0.99 -3.34 22.40
CA TRP A 6 1.67 -2.89 23.60
C TRP A 6 0.83 -3.13 24.87
N GLU A 7 -0.48 -2.89 24.82
CA GLU A 7 -1.40 -3.17 25.93
C GLU A 7 -1.49 -4.68 26.24
N ILE A 8 -1.62 -5.52 25.20
CA ILE A 8 -1.62 -6.98 25.36
C ILE A 8 -0.32 -7.44 26.01
N VAL A 9 0.84 -6.92 25.57
CA VAL A 9 2.15 -7.25 26.14
C VAL A 9 2.22 -6.84 27.62
N THR A 10 1.69 -5.66 27.98
CA THR A 10 1.71 -5.18 29.37
C THR A 10 0.74 -5.94 30.28
N LEU A 11 -0.39 -6.42 29.74
CA LEU A 11 -1.33 -7.29 30.45
C LEU A 11 -0.73 -8.67 30.73
N VAL A 12 -0.02 -9.25 29.73
CA VAL A 12 0.66 -10.55 29.88
C VAL A 12 1.82 -10.49 30.92
N ASP A 13 2.48 -9.34 31.03
CA ASP A 13 3.58 -9.16 32.01
C ASP A 13 3.09 -8.97 33.46
N LYS A 14 1.77 -9.08 33.73
CA LYS A 14 1.13 -9.00 35.08
C LYS A 14 1.51 -7.76 35.91
N ARG A 15 2.16 -6.75 35.32
CA ARG A 15 2.69 -5.59 36.06
C ARG A 15 1.73 -4.40 36.10
N LYS A 16 0.68 -4.40 35.28
CA LYS A 16 -0.34 -3.35 35.28
C LYS A 16 -1.73 -3.98 35.29
N GLN A 17 -2.56 -3.50 36.18
CA GLN A 17 -4.00 -3.73 36.09
C GLN A 17 -4.57 -2.80 35.04
N PHE A 18 -5.51 -3.28 34.23
CA PHE A 18 -6.23 -2.52 33.24
C PHE A 18 -6.97 -1.36 33.94
N SER A 19 -6.58 -0.14 33.66
CA SER A 19 -7.20 1.02 34.34
C SER A 19 -8.56 1.35 33.73
N ALA A 20 -9.45 1.93 34.53
CA ALA A 20 -10.75 2.41 34.03
C ALA A 20 -10.60 3.43 32.88
N GLY A 21 -9.55 4.26 32.90
CA GLY A 21 -9.24 5.18 31.80
C GLY A 21 -8.86 4.48 30.51
N GLN A 22 -8.10 3.38 30.57
CA GLN A 22 -7.77 2.56 29.39
C GLN A 22 -9.02 1.86 28.84
N ALA A 23 -9.88 1.31 29.72
CA ALA A 23 -11.16 0.73 29.30
C ALA A 23 -12.05 1.77 28.61
N ALA A 24 -12.15 2.98 29.16
CA ALA A 24 -12.90 4.08 28.56
C ALA A 24 -12.31 4.48 27.19
N ALA A 25 -11.00 4.60 27.06
CA ALA A 25 -10.35 4.91 25.77
C ALA A 25 -10.65 3.85 24.70
N TRP A 26 -10.59 2.56 25.06
CA TRP A 26 -10.98 1.48 24.15
C TRP A 26 -12.46 1.50 23.81
N GLY A 27 -13.32 1.79 24.78
CA GLY A 27 -14.75 1.94 24.57
C GLY A 27 -15.06 3.07 23.60
N ILE A 28 -14.42 4.23 23.74
CA ILE A 28 -14.56 5.38 22.83
C ILE A 28 -14.09 5.01 21.42
N LEU A 29 -12.91 4.41 21.28
CA LEU A 29 -12.39 4.00 19.98
C LEU A 29 -13.31 3.00 19.27
N LEU A 30 -13.82 2.01 20.00
CA LEU A 30 -14.77 1.03 19.46
C LEU A 30 -16.08 1.69 19.05
N LEU A 31 -16.62 2.55 19.89
CA LEU A 31 -17.86 3.29 19.60
C LEU A 31 -17.69 4.18 18.38
N THR A 32 -16.60 4.94 18.30
CA THR A 32 -16.29 5.77 17.14
C THR A 32 -16.20 4.92 15.88
N TYR A 33 -15.49 3.78 15.95
CA TYR A 33 -15.39 2.86 14.83
C TYR A 33 -16.76 2.33 14.37
N ILE A 34 -17.62 1.95 15.31
CA ILE A 34 -18.99 1.48 15.04
C ILE A 34 -19.84 2.57 14.39
N VAL A 35 -19.75 3.81 14.89
CA VAL A 35 -20.51 4.95 14.36
C VAL A 35 -20.05 5.30 12.94
N GLU A 36 -18.73 5.44 12.74
CA GLU A 36 -18.14 5.78 11.44
C GLU A 36 -18.37 4.69 10.38
N ASN A 37 -18.39 3.42 10.79
CA ASN A 37 -18.58 2.29 9.88
C ASN A 37 -19.98 1.67 10.01
N GLY A 38 -20.96 2.38 10.59
CA GLY A 38 -22.28 1.85 10.90
C GLY A 38 -23.02 1.32 9.66
N SER A 39 -22.97 2.03 8.54
CA SER A 39 -23.56 1.58 7.26
C SER A 39 -22.93 0.29 6.76
N LEU A 40 -21.59 0.19 6.81
CA LEU A 40 -20.87 -1.03 6.43
C LEU A 40 -21.20 -2.22 7.35
N LEU A 41 -21.30 -1.97 8.67
CA LEU A 41 -21.65 -3.00 9.63
C LEU A 41 -23.10 -3.48 9.45
N LEU A 42 -24.01 -2.59 9.10
CA LEU A 42 -25.41 -2.93 8.76
C LEU A 42 -25.49 -3.76 7.49
N GLN A 43 -24.74 -3.40 6.45
CA GLN A 43 -24.62 -4.22 5.22
C GLN A 43 -24.07 -5.62 5.51
N LEU A 44 -23.09 -5.75 6.39
CA LEU A 44 -22.52 -7.03 6.81
C LEU A 44 -23.50 -7.89 7.63
N SER A 45 -24.46 -7.27 8.32
CA SER A 45 -25.45 -7.96 9.16
C SER A 45 -26.71 -8.43 8.40
N GLY A 46 -26.79 -8.21 7.09
CA GLY A 46 -27.98 -8.55 6.28
C GLY A 46 -29.16 -7.61 6.53
N GLY A 47 -28.90 -6.35 6.91
CA GLY A 47 -29.93 -5.33 7.12
C GLY A 47 -30.65 -4.91 5.85
N GLN A 48 -31.85 -4.40 5.97
CA GLN A 48 -32.77 -4.03 4.87
C GLN A 48 -32.14 -3.05 3.88
N GLY A 49 -32.04 -3.44 2.61
CA GLY A 49 -31.53 -2.67 1.51
C GLY A 49 -30.30 -3.36 0.89
N GLU A 50 -30.44 -4.62 0.55
CA GLU A 50 -29.35 -5.48 0.09
C GLU A 50 -28.88 -5.13 -1.32
N GLU A 51 -28.04 -4.12 -1.43
CA GLU A 51 -27.12 -4.04 -2.56
C GLU A 51 -26.01 -5.07 -2.35
N ILE A 52 -26.06 -6.14 -3.14
CA ILE A 52 -24.97 -7.13 -3.17
C ILE A 52 -23.69 -6.42 -3.56
N SER A 53 -22.64 -6.55 -2.76
CA SER A 53 -21.34 -5.94 -3.06
C SER A 53 -20.70 -6.60 -4.31
N HIS A 54 -20.06 -5.81 -5.16
CA HIS A 54 -19.26 -6.30 -6.29
C HIS A 54 -18.23 -7.38 -5.90
N LYS A 55 -17.81 -7.42 -4.64
CA LYS A 55 -16.88 -8.43 -4.10
C LYS A 55 -17.46 -9.84 -4.06
N SER A 56 -18.78 -10.00 -4.26
CA SER A 56 -19.38 -11.32 -4.40
C SER A 56 -18.85 -12.11 -5.59
N GLU A 57 -18.35 -11.41 -6.63
CA GLU A 57 -17.73 -12.01 -7.81
C GLU A 57 -16.21 -12.20 -7.74
N TYR A 58 -15.56 -11.80 -6.63
CA TYR A 58 -14.12 -12.01 -6.50
C TYR A 58 -13.75 -13.48 -6.70
N LEU A 59 -12.83 -13.72 -7.64
CA LEU A 59 -12.20 -15.03 -7.78
C LEU A 59 -11.08 -15.15 -6.75
N LEU A 60 -11.21 -16.11 -5.85
CA LEU A 60 -10.24 -16.40 -4.81
C LEU A 60 -9.42 -17.62 -5.22
N SER A 61 -8.17 -17.42 -5.59
CA SER A 61 -7.24 -18.51 -5.93
C SER A 61 -6.46 -18.94 -4.69
N PRO A 62 -6.55 -20.23 -4.28
CA PRO A 62 -5.84 -20.70 -3.10
C PRO A 62 -4.33 -20.79 -3.36
N VAL A 63 -3.55 -20.41 -2.35
CA VAL A 63 -2.11 -20.61 -2.33
C VAL A 63 -1.72 -21.73 -1.37
N ASP A 64 -0.58 -22.39 -1.63
CA ASP A 64 -0.03 -23.36 -0.69
C ASP A 64 0.40 -22.68 0.61
N PHE A 65 -0.11 -23.18 1.74
CA PHE A 65 0.12 -22.58 3.04
C PHE A 65 1.61 -22.46 3.40
N PHE A 66 2.39 -23.54 3.20
CA PHE A 66 3.80 -23.53 3.61
C PHE A 66 4.65 -22.69 2.68
N SER A 67 4.36 -22.69 1.39
CA SER A 67 5.01 -21.83 0.41
C SER A 67 4.75 -20.35 0.72
N GLN A 68 3.49 -20.01 0.99
CA GLN A 68 3.11 -18.63 1.33
C GLN A 68 3.68 -18.20 2.69
N LEU A 69 3.67 -19.07 3.70
CA LEU A 69 4.30 -18.81 4.99
C LEU A 69 5.79 -18.50 4.84
N LYS A 70 6.50 -19.32 4.06
CA LYS A 70 7.92 -19.10 3.75
C LYS A 70 8.13 -17.74 3.05
N THR A 71 7.33 -17.43 2.06
CA THR A 71 7.39 -16.14 1.34
C THR A 71 7.13 -14.97 2.28
N ASN A 72 6.09 -15.04 3.11
CA ASN A 72 5.75 -14.01 4.09
C ASN A 72 6.88 -13.76 5.11
N LEU A 73 7.60 -14.81 5.51
CA LEU A 73 8.70 -14.71 6.47
C LEU A 73 10.01 -14.21 5.85
N LEU A 74 10.29 -14.54 4.59
CA LEU A 74 11.56 -14.25 3.94
C LEU A 74 11.52 -13.01 3.03
N GLN A 75 10.36 -12.73 2.42
CA GLN A 75 10.20 -11.66 1.43
C GLN A 75 9.16 -10.61 1.87
N GLY A 76 8.36 -10.94 2.90
CA GLY A 76 7.21 -10.11 3.28
C GLY A 76 6.01 -10.31 2.36
N GLY A 77 4.98 -9.51 2.56
CA GLY A 77 3.76 -9.50 1.74
C GLY A 77 3.64 -8.26 0.87
N GLN A 78 2.56 -8.21 0.12
CA GLN A 78 2.21 -7.03 -0.67
C GLN A 78 2.26 -5.75 0.19
N HIS A 79 2.89 -4.69 -0.30
CA HIS A 79 3.12 -3.42 0.40
C HIS A 79 3.97 -3.51 1.68
N SER A 80 4.62 -4.62 1.97
CA SER A 80 5.68 -4.70 2.98
C SER A 80 7.05 -4.58 2.31
N VAL A 81 7.96 -3.90 2.99
CA VAL A 81 9.27 -3.59 2.39
C VAL A 81 10.22 -4.76 2.60
N ASP A 82 10.89 -5.22 1.55
CA ASP A 82 11.79 -6.39 1.53
C ASP A 82 13.18 -6.16 2.16
N TYR A 83 13.27 -5.31 3.20
CA TYR A 83 14.56 -5.05 3.86
C TYR A 83 14.84 -5.94 5.09
N HIS A 84 13.89 -6.77 5.48
CA HIS A 84 14.02 -7.62 6.66
C HIS A 84 15.09 -8.71 6.50
N GLY A 85 15.46 -9.12 5.30
CA GLY A 85 16.59 -10.01 5.07
C GLY A 85 17.92 -9.45 5.60
N LEU A 86 18.17 -8.14 5.42
CA LEU A 86 19.34 -7.46 5.96
C LEU A 86 19.27 -7.35 7.49
N ILE A 87 18.08 -7.12 8.04
CA ILE A 87 17.85 -7.10 9.50
C ILE A 87 18.12 -8.47 10.11
N LEU A 88 17.70 -9.56 9.47
CA LEU A 88 18.02 -10.93 9.90
C LEU A 88 19.54 -11.19 9.91
N VAL A 89 20.28 -10.67 8.93
CA VAL A 89 21.75 -10.79 8.91
C VAL A 89 22.35 -10.07 10.13
N VAL A 90 21.90 -8.84 10.43
CA VAL A 90 22.36 -8.09 11.61
C VAL A 90 22.02 -8.85 12.91
N LEU A 91 20.82 -9.40 13.01
CA LEU A 91 20.41 -10.21 14.17
C LEU A 91 21.25 -11.48 14.31
N LEU A 92 21.55 -12.16 13.19
CA LEU A 92 22.43 -13.33 13.19
C LEU A 92 23.85 -12.97 13.65
N MET A 93 24.42 -11.88 13.11
CA MET A 93 25.73 -11.36 13.54
C MET A 93 25.73 -11.07 15.03
N THR A 94 24.69 -10.42 15.55
CA THR A 94 24.52 -10.14 16.99
C THR A 94 24.52 -11.43 17.79
N THR A 95 23.71 -12.40 17.40
CA THR A 95 23.61 -13.70 18.08
C THR A 95 24.94 -14.45 18.13
N VAL A 96 25.67 -14.48 16.99
CA VAL A 96 27.00 -15.13 16.89
C VAL A 96 28.00 -14.43 17.80
N VAL A 97 28.05 -13.09 17.77
CA VAL A 97 28.98 -12.34 18.65
C VAL A 97 28.73 -12.65 20.11
N LEU A 98 27.49 -12.53 20.54
CA LEU A 98 27.11 -12.74 21.94
C LEU A 98 27.35 -14.17 22.38
N PHE A 99 27.11 -15.16 21.48
CA PHE A 99 27.43 -16.56 21.75
C PHE A 99 28.92 -16.78 22.07
N PHE A 100 29.81 -16.21 21.23
CA PHE A 100 31.25 -16.34 21.44
C PHE A 100 31.75 -15.55 22.65
N LEU A 101 31.27 -14.34 22.87
CA LEU A 101 31.61 -13.52 24.02
C LEU A 101 31.18 -14.19 25.35
N ASN A 102 29.95 -14.66 25.42
CA ASN A 102 29.43 -15.37 26.59
C ASN A 102 30.20 -16.69 26.89
N ARG A 103 30.74 -17.33 25.86
CA ARG A 103 31.55 -18.55 26.01
C ARG A 103 32.96 -18.21 26.47
N ALA A 104 33.54 -17.10 26.04
CA ALA A 104 34.84 -16.62 26.47
C ALA A 104 34.79 -16.11 27.92
N THR A 105 33.76 -15.37 28.31
CA THR A 105 33.59 -14.83 29.67
C THR A 105 33.19 -15.87 30.71
N LYS A 106 32.55 -16.98 30.36
CA LYS A 106 32.29 -18.08 31.31
C LYS A 106 33.56 -18.69 31.89
N LYS A 107 34.73 -18.47 31.28
CA LYS A 107 36.02 -18.91 31.79
C LYS A 107 36.58 -17.94 32.85
N ASP A 108 36.14 -16.66 32.88
CA ASP A 108 36.67 -15.63 33.77
C ASP A 108 35.67 -15.15 34.87
N ILE A 109 34.41 -15.63 34.84
CA ILE A 109 33.31 -15.14 35.73
C ILE A 109 33.29 -15.80 37.11
N ALA A 110 34.39 -16.30 37.64
CA ALA A 110 34.44 -16.54 39.07
C ALA A 110 34.46 -15.26 39.93
N ASP A 111 34.73 -14.07 39.33
CA ASP A 111 35.02 -12.83 40.08
C ASP A 111 34.19 -11.57 39.74
N LYS A 112 33.20 -11.60 38.84
CA LYS A 112 32.42 -10.38 38.54
C LYS A 112 30.96 -10.46 38.96
N LYS A 113 30.69 -10.03 40.19
CA LYS A 113 29.38 -10.00 40.86
C LYS A 113 28.50 -8.78 40.59
N ASN A 114 28.83 -7.85 39.65
CA ASN A 114 28.13 -6.56 39.53
C ASN A 114 27.84 -6.11 38.09
N VAL A 115 27.22 -6.94 37.24
CA VAL A 115 26.60 -6.44 36.02
C VAL A 115 25.08 -6.49 36.20
N PRO A 116 24.32 -5.41 35.90
CA PRO A 116 22.86 -5.45 35.95
C PRO A 116 22.33 -6.40 34.90
N GLU A 117 22.08 -7.67 35.29
CA GLU A 117 21.56 -8.76 34.44
C GLU A 117 20.20 -8.45 33.73
N GLY A 118 19.62 -7.27 33.95
CA GLY A 118 18.25 -6.97 33.51
C GLY A 118 18.12 -6.49 32.08
N GLY A 119 19.10 -5.77 31.51
CA GLY A 119 18.99 -5.08 30.23
C GLY A 119 19.02 -6.04 29.04
N GLU A 120 20.09 -6.83 28.91
CA GLU A 120 20.26 -7.79 27.82
C GLU A 120 19.12 -8.81 27.76
N LYS A 121 18.71 -9.38 28.88
CA LYS A 121 17.58 -10.32 28.95
C LYS A 121 16.27 -9.70 28.48
N ARG A 122 16.05 -8.40 28.75
CA ARG A 122 14.85 -7.68 28.29
C ARG A 122 14.89 -7.47 26.78
N LEU A 123 16.03 -7.10 26.21
CA LEU A 123 16.18 -6.93 24.76
C LEU A 123 15.95 -8.25 24.02
N TRP A 124 16.54 -9.35 24.49
CA TRP A 124 16.30 -10.68 23.90
C TRP A 124 14.85 -11.13 24.01
N LYS A 125 14.19 -10.86 25.14
CA LYS A 125 12.75 -11.12 25.29
C LYS A 125 11.92 -10.30 24.29
N ALA A 126 12.27 -9.03 24.09
CA ALA A 126 11.61 -8.15 23.13
C ALA A 126 11.82 -8.64 21.69
N VAL A 127 13.04 -9.02 21.30
CA VAL A 127 13.34 -9.62 19.99
C VAL A 127 12.54 -10.91 19.78
N GLY A 128 12.58 -11.83 20.75
CA GLY A 128 11.85 -13.10 20.66
C GLY A 128 10.33 -12.92 20.54
N LEU A 129 9.76 -11.98 21.29
CA LEU A 129 8.33 -11.66 21.20
C LEU A 129 7.99 -11.05 19.84
N SER A 130 8.82 -10.12 19.34
CA SER A 130 8.61 -9.51 18.03
C SER A 130 8.67 -10.55 16.91
N LEU A 131 9.63 -11.47 16.94
CA LEU A 131 9.73 -12.58 15.98
C LEU A 131 8.50 -13.51 16.06
N ALA A 132 8.02 -13.81 17.26
CA ALA A 132 6.80 -14.61 17.44
C ALA A 132 5.56 -13.91 16.87
N VAL A 133 5.43 -12.60 17.05
CA VAL A 133 4.33 -11.80 16.48
C VAL A 133 4.42 -11.76 14.95
N ILE A 134 5.61 -11.54 14.38
CA ILE A 134 5.84 -11.58 12.91
C ILE A 134 5.47 -12.96 12.36
N ALA A 135 5.91 -14.04 13.02
CA ALA A 135 5.56 -15.40 12.61
C ALA A 135 4.04 -15.64 12.69
N GLY A 136 3.37 -15.11 13.72
CA GLY A 136 1.92 -15.14 13.85
C GLY A 136 1.21 -14.40 12.72
N PHE A 137 1.65 -13.19 12.36
CA PHE A 137 1.12 -12.45 11.23
C PHE A 137 1.33 -13.18 9.90
N ALA A 138 2.52 -13.74 9.69
CA ALA A 138 2.84 -14.53 8.50
C ALA A 138 1.95 -15.78 8.38
N ALA A 139 1.70 -16.46 9.51
CA ALA A 139 0.84 -17.65 9.55
C ALA A 139 -0.64 -17.29 9.32
N VAL A 140 -1.14 -16.21 9.93
CA VAL A 140 -2.51 -15.73 9.71
C VAL A 140 -2.72 -15.36 8.24
N ALA A 141 -1.78 -14.63 7.63
CA ALA A 141 -1.87 -14.26 6.23
C ALA A 141 -1.83 -15.49 5.31
N ALA A 142 -0.90 -16.43 5.55
CA ALA A 142 -0.81 -17.66 4.76
C ALA A 142 -2.06 -18.55 4.91
N LEU A 143 -2.62 -18.65 6.12
CA LEU A 143 -3.86 -19.38 6.36
C LEU A 143 -5.04 -18.72 5.65
N TRP A 144 -5.12 -17.38 5.67
CA TRP A 144 -6.20 -16.63 5.05
C TRP A 144 -6.29 -16.85 3.54
N ASP A 145 -5.13 -16.96 2.87
CA ASP A 145 -5.04 -17.15 1.42
C ASP A 145 -4.95 -18.64 1.01
N SER A 146 -4.94 -19.57 1.98
CA SER A 146 -4.99 -21.01 1.73
C SER A 146 -6.40 -21.47 1.35
N SER A 147 -6.51 -22.71 0.83
CA SER A 147 -7.80 -23.35 0.55
C SER A 147 -8.73 -23.39 1.77
N ILE A 148 -8.19 -23.56 2.97
CA ILE A 148 -8.99 -23.56 4.22
C ILE A 148 -9.53 -22.14 4.50
N GLY A 149 -8.71 -21.12 4.42
CA GLY A 149 -9.11 -19.72 4.62
C GLY A 149 -10.14 -19.28 3.58
N ILE A 150 -9.95 -19.66 2.32
CA ILE A 150 -10.92 -19.40 1.23
C ILE A 150 -12.25 -20.10 1.50
N ALA A 151 -12.24 -21.35 1.91
CA ALA A 151 -13.48 -22.08 2.24
C ALA A 151 -14.26 -21.40 3.38
N ILE A 152 -13.56 -20.95 4.44
CA ILE A 152 -14.17 -20.23 5.57
C ILE A 152 -14.79 -18.91 5.09
N ARG A 153 -14.02 -18.05 4.40
CA ARG A 153 -14.52 -16.72 3.98
C ARG A 153 -15.60 -16.80 2.89
N SER A 154 -15.58 -17.82 2.05
CA SER A 154 -16.62 -18.04 1.05
C SER A 154 -17.94 -18.52 1.66
N SER A 155 -17.88 -19.30 2.76
CA SER A 155 -19.08 -19.70 3.49
C SER A 155 -19.71 -18.56 4.33
N LEU A 156 -18.91 -17.55 4.67
CA LEU A 156 -19.31 -16.37 5.43
C LEU A 156 -19.38 -15.14 4.52
N GLY A 157 -20.18 -15.15 3.47
CA GLY A 157 -20.28 -14.18 2.38
C GLY A 157 -19.72 -12.76 2.65
N ALA A 158 -20.06 -12.19 3.80
CA ALA A 158 -19.53 -10.90 4.28
C ALA A 158 -17.99 -10.85 4.40
N LEU A 159 -17.32 -11.98 4.62
CA LEU A 159 -15.86 -12.06 4.75
C LEU A 159 -15.17 -12.33 3.41
N LYS A 160 -15.88 -12.58 2.32
CA LYS A 160 -15.28 -12.93 1.02
C LYS A 160 -14.28 -11.87 0.56
N GLY A 161 -14.63 -10.60 0.68
CA GLY A 161 -13.76 -9.46 0.33
C GLY A 161 -12.88 -8.96 1.47
N PHE A 162 -12.92 -9.57 2.67
CA PHE A 162 -12.08 -9.14 3.79
C PHE A 162 -10.63 -9.61 3.60
N GLN A 163 -9.67 -8.74 3.89
CA GLN A 163 -8.25 -8.98 3.64
C GLN A 163 -7.45 -9.07 4.95
N ALA A 164 -7.61 -10.19 5.69
CA ALA A 164 -6.86 -10.41 6.93
C ALA A 164 -5.34 -10.57 6.70
N ASN A 165 -4.90 -10.89 5.49
CA ASN A 165 -3.50 -10.94 5.09
C ASN A 165 -2.78 -9.58 5.24
N ARG A 166 -3.52 -8.47 5.27
CA ARG A 166 -2.98 -7.13 5.54
C ARG A 166 -2.34 -6.96 6.92
N VAL A 167 -2.51 -7.90 7.85
CA VAL A 167 -1.77 -7.90 9.13
C VAL A 167 -0.25 -7.90 8.90
N LEU A 168 0.23 -8.42 7.76
CA LEU A 168 1.64 -8.36 7.37
C LEU A 168 2.18 -6.93 7.25
N TRP A 169 1.34 -5.94 6.96
CA TRP A 169 1.75 -4.53 6.86
C TRP A 169 2.26 -3.96 8.20
N LEU A 170 2.01 -4.64 9.30
CA LEU A 170 2.54 -4.28 10.62
C LEU A 170 3.96 -4.84 10.85
N SER A 171 4.39 -5.82 10.06
CA SER A 171 5.68 -6.50 10.23
C SER A 171 6.89 -5.58 10.05
N PRO A 172 6.94 -4.61 9.10
CA PRO A 172 8.09 -3.73 8.94
C PRO A 172 8.46 -2.97 10.22
N CYS A 173 7.48 -2.47 10.97
CA CYS A 173 7.74 -1.77 12.25
C CYS A 173 8.45 -2.68 13.26
N LEU A 174 8.05 -3.95 13.32
CA LEU A 174 8.66 -4.94 14.22
C LEU A 174 10.07 -5.33 13.76
N TRP A 175 10.30 -5.44 12.45
CA TRP A 175 11.63 -5.69 11.92
C TRP A 175 12.62 -4.57 12.25
N TYR A 176 12.23 -3.30 12.09
CA TYR A 176 13.08 -2.17 12.48
C TYR A 176 13.28 -2.08 13.99
N PHE A 177 12.28 -2.48 14.79
CA PHE A 177 12.44 -2.59 16.23
C PHE A 177 13.48 -3.69 16.60
N ILE A 178 13.44 -4.85 15.94
CA ILE A 178 14.44 -5.92 16.09
C ILE A 178 15.83 -5.41 15.72
N LEU A 179 15.96 -4.64 14.63
CA LEU A 179 17.24 -4.03 14.25
C LEU A 179 17.78 -3.14 15.35
N GLY A 180 16.94 -2.25 15.91
CA GLY A 180 17.33 -1.38 17.02
C GLY A 180 17.79 -2.16 18.26
N CYS A 181 17.04 -3.20 18.66
CA CYS A 181 17.43 -4.09 19.75
C CYS A 181 18.77 -4.81 19.47
N SER A 182 18.97 -5.28 18.22
CA SER A 182 20.20 -5.97 17.81
C SER A 182 21.41 -5.05 17.88
N LEU A 183 21.27 -3.80 17.41
CA LEU A 183 22.34 -2.79 17.50
C LEU A 183 22.66 -2.41 18.94
N LEU A 184 21.65 -2.26 19.80
CA LEU A 184 21.86 -2.01 21.23
C LEU A 184 22.61 -3.17 21.89
N LEU A 185 22.21 -4.41 21.62
CA LEU A 185 22.90 -5.59 22.13
C LEU A 185 24.38 -5.65 21.69
N LEU A 186 24.67 -5.22 20.46
CA LEU A 186 26.04 -5.16 19.95
C LEU A 186 26.85 -4.03 20.59
N THR A 187 26.25 -2.85 20.78
CA THR A 187 26.95 -1.68 21.34
C THR A 187 27.23 -1.84 22.84
N GLU A 188 26.37 -2.52 23.58
CA GLU A 188 26.61 -2.87 25.00
C GLU A 188 27.85 -3.76 25.22
N GLN A 189 28.33 -4.43 24.17
CA GLN A 189 29.53 -5.27 24.22
C GLN A 189 30.82 -4.52 23.86
N LEU A 190 30.74 -3.24 23.48
CA LEU A 190 31.94 -2.44 23.24
C LEU A 190 32.60 -2.11 24.60
N PRO A 191 33.93 -2.24 24.72
CA PRO A 191 34.63 -1.86 25.92
C PRO A 191 34.39 -0.36 26.19
N GLU A 192 34.00 -0.02 27.42
CA GLU A 192 33.95 1.37 27.87
C GLU A 192 35.30 2.03 27.58
N ARG A 193 35.25 3.23 27.07
CA ARG A 193 36.43 4.05 26.81
C ARG A 193 37.06 4.41 28.14
N ASP A 194 38.04 3.58 28.57
CA ASP A 194 38.76 3.81 29.82
C ASP A 194 39.43 5.21 29.79
N THR A 195 38.87 6.14 30.53
CA THR A 195 39.46 7.40 30.85
C THR A 195 40.42 7.21 32.05
N GLY A 196 41.55 6.57 31.82
CA GLY A 196 42.69 6.75 32.68
C GLY A 196 43.15 5.62 33.64
N ALA A 197 42.94 4.34 33.40
CA ALA A 197 43.52 3.25 34.17
C ALA A 197 44.56 2.43 33.38
N GLU A 198 45.64 2.01 34.04
CA GLU A 198 46.77 1.28 33.47
C GLU A 198 46.42 0.02 32.72
N LYS A 199 46.98 -0.12 31.51
CA LYS A 199 46.81 -1.26 30.61
C LYS A 199 47.55 -2.49 31.12
N THR A 200 46.87 -3.44 31.70
CA THR A 200 47.39 -4.82 31.79
C THR A 200 47.14 -5.52 30.41
N GLY A 201 48.21 -6.05 29.84
CA GLY A 201 48.39 -6.37 28.42
C GLY A 201 47.49 -7.48 27.79
N ASN A 202 46.47 -8.00 28.45
CA ASN A 202 45.65 -9.11 27.93
C ASN A 202 44.24 -8.71 27.47
N GLY A 203 43.80 -7.44 27.71
CA GLY A 203 42.46 -6.95 27.33
C GLY A 203 42.30 -6.56 25.83
N ARG A 204 43.41 -6.40 25.11
CA ARG A 204 43.41 -5.83 23.76
C ARG A 204 42.93 -6.77 22.66
N ARG A 205 43.01 -8.07 22.83
CA ARG A 205 42.60 -9.06 21.80
C ARG A 205 41.09 -9.31 21.78
N ASN A 206 40.40 -9.13 22.92
CA ASN A 206 38.95 -9.41 23.02
C ASN A 206 38.06 -8.28 22.48
N GLY A 207 38.58 -7.08 22.25
CA GLY A 207 37.82 -5.93 21.78
C GLY A 207 37.83 -5.71 20.27
N VAL A 208 38.81 -6.28 19.53
CA VAL A 208 38.97 -6.00 18.08
C VAL A 208 37.87 -6.69 17.26
N ILE A 209 37.60 -7.97 17.51
CA ILE A 209 36.59 -8.72 16.74
C ILE A 209 35.18 -8.18 16.97
N PRO A 210 34.70 -7.94 18.21
CA PRO A 210 33.43 -7.26 18.47
C PRO A 210 33.33 -5.90 17.79
N GLY A 211 34.40 -5.09 17.86
CA GLY A 211 34.44 -3.77 17.21
C GLY A 211 34.28 -3.84 15.69
N ILE A 212 34.92 -4.81 15.02
CA ILE A 212 34.78 -5.04 13.59
C ILE A 212 33.33 -5.42 13.24
N ILE A 213 32.71 -6.29 14.04
CA ILE A 213 31.34 -6.76 13.76
C ILE A 213 30.32 -5.63 14.01
N VAL A 214 30.50 -4.85 15.07
CA VAL A 214 29.66 -3.65 15.28
C VAL A 214 29.77 -2.69 14.12
N MET A 215 31.00 -2.43 13.65
CA MET A 215 31.23 -1.56 12.50
C MET A 215 30.58 -2.12 11.24
N ALA A 216 30.69 -3.41 10.97
CA ALA A 216 30.05 -4.08 9.85
C ALA A 216 28.52 -4.00 9.93
N ALA A 217 27.93 -4.21 11.12
CA ALA A 217 26.49 -4.08 11.33
C ALA A 217 26.00 -2.63 11.13
N MET A 218 26.78 -1.65 11.59
CA MET A 218 26.47 -0.24 11.35
C MET A 218 26.57 0.12 9.86
N LEU A 219 27.61 -0.32 9.16
CA LEU A 219 27.75 -0.11 7.72
C LEU A 219 26.61 -0.76 6.94
N LEU A 220 26.20 -1.99 7.31
CA LEU A 220 25.06 -2.66 6.71
C LEU A 220 23.77 -1.88 6.96
N THR A 221 23.58 -1.35 8.17
CA THR A 221 22.40 -0.51 8.50
C THR A 221 22.39 0.77 7.68
N VAL A 222 23.53 1.45 7.53
CA VAL A 222 23.68 2.66 6.70
C VAL A 222 23.43 2.32 5.22
N ALA A 223 23.96 1.21 4.73
CA ALA A 223 23.72 0.75 3.35
C ALA A 223 22.23 0.44 3.11
N THR A 224 21.55 -0.18 4.09
CA THR A 224 20.11 -0.44 4.03
C THR A 224 19.32 0.87 4.00
N ALA A 225 19.65 1.82 4.88
CA ALA A 225 19.03 3.14 4.89
C ALA A 225 19.27 3.89 3.56
N GLY A 226 20.48 3.82 3.02
CA GLY A 226 20.81 4.36 1.71
C GLY A 226 19.99 3.74 0.57
N LYS A 227 19.82 2.42 0.57
CA LYS A 227 18.97 1.72 -0.38
C LYS A 227 17.51 2.18 -0.27
N ILE A 228 16.95 2.23 0.94
CA ILE A 228 15.59 2.74 1.18
C ILE A 228 15.42 4.17 0.63
N LEU A 229 16.37 5.05 0.91
CA LEU A 229 16.34 6.44 0.41
C LEU A 229 16.38 6.51 -1.12
N LEU A 230 17.21 5.67 -1.76
CA LEU A 230 17.36 5.66 -3.21
C LEU A 230 16.15 5.07 -3.94
N GLU A 231 15.46 4.13 -3.33
CA GLU A 231 14.27 3.45 -3.90
C GLU A 231 12.95 4.12 -3.49
N SER A 232 12.97 5.00 -2.48
CA SER A 232 11.78 5.72 -2.02
C SER A 232 11.46 6.96 -2.86
N ASN A 233 10.25 7.47 -2.70
CA ASN A 233 9.82 8.75 -3.29
C ASN A 233 10.60 9.97 -2.77
N LEU A 234 11.44 9.81 -1.74
CA LEU A 234 12.28 10.89 -1.24
C LEU A 234 13.32 11.33 -2.27
N LYS A 235 13.94 10.38 -2.99
CA LYS A 235 14.93 10.68 -4.04
C LYS A 235 14.36 11.59 -5.13
N PRO A 236 13.26 11.26 -5.84
CA PRO A 236 12.70 12.15 -6.85
C PRO A 236 12.22 13.48 -6.26
N ASN A 237 11.72 13.52 -5.03
CA ASN A 237 11.35 14.77 -4.37
C ASN A 237 12.56 15.68 -4.13
N LEU A 238 13.69 15.14 -3.62
CA LEU A 238 14.93 15.89 -3.45
C LEU A 238 15.50 16.35 -4.79
N GLN A 239 15.43 15.51 -5.83
CA GLN A 239 15.88 15.88 -7.17
C GLN A 239 15.05 17.02 -7.76
N LYS A 240 13.72 17.02 -7.57
CA LYS A 240 12.86 18.15 -7.96
C LYS A 240 13.13 19.45 -7.19
N LEU A 241 13.53 19.36 -5.92
CA LEU A 241 13.94 20.55 -5.15
C LEU A 241 15.21 21.23 -5.73
N VAL A 242 16.16 20.43 -6.22
CA VAL A 242 17.40 20.91 -6.82
C VAL A 242 17.21 21.27 -8.29
N ASN A 243 16.48 20.48 -9.04
CA ASN A 243 16.19 20.66 -10.45
C ASN A 243 14.67 20.55 -10.67
N ARG A 244 14.01 21.71 -10.85
CA ARG A 244 12.54 21.76 -11.06
C ARG A 244 12.09 21.02 -12.31
N ASN A 245 12.97 20.88 -13.31
CA ASN A 245 12.70 20.18 -14.57
C ASN A 245 13.01 18.68 -14.49
N TYR A 246 13.29 18.14 -13.30
CA TYR A 246 13.48 16.71 -13.14
C TYR A 246 12.20 15.94 -13.52
N ALA A 247 12.33 15.00 -14.45
CA ALA A 247 11.25 14.25 -15.07
C ALA A 247 10.60 13.21 -14.14
N ALA A 248 10.14 13.61 -12.97
CA ALA A 248 9.30 12.78 -12.12
C ALA A 248 7.93 13.45 -11.97
N MET A 249 6.85 12.66 -12.10
CA MET A 249 5.49 13.14 -11.91
C MET A 249 5.34 13.73 -10.49
N SER A 250 4.87 14.97 -10.38
CA SER A 250 4.46 15.59 -9.12
C SER A 250 2.98 15.37 -8.88
N PHE A 251 2.49 15.67 -7.66
CA PHE A 251 1.05 15.71 -7.41
C PHE A 251 0.30 16.66 -8.33
N ARG A 252 0.90 17.82 -8.65
CA ARG A 252 0.31 18.78 -9.59
C ARG A 252 0.16 18.19 -10.99
N ASP A 253 1.19 17.46 -11.43
CA ASP A 253 1.17 16.76 -12.74
C ASP A 253 0.12 15.65 -12.72
N TYR A 254 0.10 14.81 -11.66
CA TYR A 254 -0.83 13.70 -11.52
C TYR A 254 -2.29 14.14 -11.51
N TYR A 255 -2.60 15.22 -10.81
CA TYR A 255 -3.94 15.78 -10.74
C TYR A 255 -4.28 16.71 -11.91
N ALA A 256 -3.39 16.90 -12.87
CA ALA A 256 -3.62 17.74 -14.06
C ALA A 256 -4.17 19.14 -13.74
N VAL A 257 -3.67 19.77 -12.65
CA VAL A 257 -4.27 20.97 -12.04
C VAL A 257 -4.48 22.11 -13.03
N ASP A 258 -3.51 22.35 -13.93
CA ASP A 258 -3.60 23.46 -14.89
C ASP A 258 -4.44 23.13 -16.13
N VAL A 259 -4.77 21.86 -16.35
CA VAL A 259 -5.44 21.40 -17.57
C VAL A 259 -6.92 21.18 -17.34
N LEU A 260 -7.29 20.53 -16.24
CA LEU A 260 -8.69 20.22 -15.94
C LEU A 260 -9.49 21.48 -15.57
N ASP A 261 -8.85 22.51 -14.99
CA ASP A 261 -9.50 23.81 -14.77
C ASP A 261 -9.91 24.45 -16.12
N GLN A 262 -9.07 24.33 -17.18
CA GLN A 262 -9.42 24.82 -18.50
C GLN A 262 -10.60 24.05 -19.12
N VAL A 263 -10.70 22.74 -18.85
CA VAL A 263 -11.84 21.93 -19.31
C VAL A 263 -13.14 22.39 -18.67
N GLN A 264 -13.15 22.64 -17.37
CA GLN A 264 -14.35 23.15 -16.66
C GLN A 264 -14.76 24.53 -17.18
N GLU A 265 -13.79 25.44 -17.37
CA GLU A 265 -14.06 26.76 -17.92
C GLU A 265 -14.66 26.65 -19.32
N TYR A 266 -14.09 25.81 -20.17
CA TYR A 266 -14.61 25.60 -21.53
C TYR A 266 -16.05 25.06 -21.52
N LEU A 267 -16.36 24.07 -20.68
CA LEU A 267 -17.71 23.53 -20.55
C LEU A 267 -18.69 24.63 -20.11
N ARG A 268 -18.34 25.39 -19.08
CA ARG A 268 -19.17 26.48 -18.58
C ARG A 268 -19.45 27.55 -19.66
N GLU A 269 -18.43 27.92 -20.43
CA GLU A 269 -18.56 28.96 -21.44
C GLU A 269 -19.34 28.50 -22.67
N ASN A 270 -19.21 27.24 -23.07
CA ASN A 270 -19.77 26.76 -24.36
C ASN A 270 -21.10 26.01 -24.20
N THR A 271 -21.39 25.46 -23.02
CA THR A 271 -22.64 24.72 -22.75
C THR A 271 -23.50 25.40 -21.70
N GLY A 272 -22.92 26.24 -20.82
CA GLY A 272 -23.60 26.84 -19.69
C GLY A 272 -23.77 25.86 -18.53
N GLU A 273 -23.20 24.67 -18.59
CA GLU A 273 -23.32 23.62 -17.58
C GLU A 273 -22.26 23.77 -16.46
N GLU A 274 -22.68 23.56 -15.23
CA GLU A 274 -21.81 23.49 -14.07
C GLU A 274 -21.50 22.01 -13.72
N PRO A 275 -20.42 21.70 -12.98
CA PRO A 275 -20.00 20.31 -12.70
C PRO A 275 -21.10 19.39 -12.12
N GLN A 276 -22.10 19.93 -11.42
CA GLN A 276 -23.23 19.15 -10.90
C GLN A 276 -24.24 18.73 -11.97
N ASP A 277 -24.24 19.38 -13.14
CA ASP A 277 -25.23 19.17 -14.20
C ASP A 277 -24.87 17.98 -15.10
N TYR A 278 -23.62 17.55 -15.10
CA TYR A 278 -23.12 16.47 -15.94
C TYR A 278 -22.29 15.44 -15.16
N ARG A 279 -22.02 14.32 -15.81
CA ARG A 279 -21.11 13.27 -15.29
C ARG A 279 -20.02 12.99 -16.32
N VAL A 280 -18.80 12.75 -15.79
CA VAL A 280 -17.64 12.45 -16.64
C VAL A 280 -17.11 11.04 -16.42
N VAL A 281 -16.40 10.55 -17.41
CA VAL A 281 -15.53 9.36 -17.34
C VAL A 281 -14.15 9.72 -17.89
N SER A 282 -13.12 8.99 -17.48
CA SER A 282 -11.72 9.31 -17.77
C SER A 282 -11.02 8.16 -18.47
N LEU A 283 -10.29 8.45 -19.54
CA LEU A 283 -9.49 7.48 -20.30
C LEU A 283 -8.02 7.92 -20.34
N GLY A 284 -7.11 7.06 -19.87
CA GLY A 284 -5.68 7.36 -19.82
C GLY A 284 -5.28 8.46 -18.83
N ILE A 285 -6.18 8.82 -17.92
CA ILE A 285 -5.95 9.65 -16.74
C ILE A 285 -6.73 9.03 -15.57
N ASP A 286 -6.13 9.02 -14.37
CA ASP A 286 -6.81 8.49 -13.19
C ASP A 286 -8.06 9.35 -12.87
N PRO A 287 -9.25 8.74 -12.70
CA PRO A 287 -10.47 9.45 -12.34
C PRO A 287 -10.34 10.31 -11.06
N ALA A 288 -9.39 9.99 -10.17
CA ALA A 288 -9.10 10.82 -9.00
C ALA A 288 -8.67 12.25 -9.38
N ALA A 289 -8.09 12.45 -10.57
CA ALA A 289 -7.75 13.78 -11.06
C ALA A 289 -9.02 14.62 -11.34
N ALA A 290 -9.98 14.05 -12.04
CA ALA A 290 -11.26 14.70 -12.29
C ALA A 290 -12.04 14.96 -10.98
N LEU A 291 -12.07 13.97 -10.07
CA LEU A 291 -12.68 14.14 -8.73
C LEU A 291 -12.03 15.28 -7.92
N TYR A 292 -10.70 15.41 -7.99
CA TYR A 292 -9.97 16.50 -7.31
C TYR A 292 -10.41 17.89 -7.78
N HIS A 293 -10.76 18.03 -9.06
CA HIS A 293 -11.29 19.26 -9.67
C HIS A 293 -12.80 19.45 -9.47
N GLY A 294 -13.46 18.56 -8.73
CA GLY A 294 -14.89 18.68 -8.43
C GLY A 294 -15.82 18.18 -9.54
N PHE A 295 -15.30 17.46 -10.54
CA PHE A 295 -16.15 16.75 -11.49
C PHE A 295 -16.92 15.63 -10.79
N TYR A 296 -18.12 15.37 -11.23
CA TYR A 296 -18.88 14.19 -10.81
C TYR A 296 -18.57 13.03 -11.74
N CYS A 297 -17.79 12.06 -11.26
CA CYS A 297 -17.30 10.94 -12.04
C CYS A 297 -18.19 9.70 -11.89
N LEU A 298 -18.42 8.99 -13.00
CA LEU A 298 -19.02 7.65 -12.99
C LEU A 298 -17.95 6.57 -12.80
N ASP A 299 -16.72 6.86 -13.13
CA ASP A 299 -15.58 5.98 -12.96
C ASP A 299 -14.84 6.24 -11.66
N GLY A 300 -14.02 5.28 -11.24
CA GLY A 300 -13.20 5.44 -10.05
C GLY A 300 -12.72 4.12 -9.46
N TYR A 301 -11.78 4.24 -8.52
CA TYR A 301 -11.34 3.13 -7.68
C TYR A 301 -12.15 3.11 -6.38
N SER A 302 -12.92 2.07 -6.17
CA SER A 302 -13.70 1.90 -4.93
C SER A 302 -13.65 0.47 -4.43
N ASN A 303 -13.49 0.33 -3.12
CA ASN A 303 -13.55 -0.96 -2.44
C ASN A 303 -14.96 -1.36 -2.01
N ASN A 304 -15.96 -0.53 -2.23
CA ASN A 304 -17.33 -0.81 -1.81
C ASN A 304 -18.33 -0.09 -2.70
N TYR A 305 -18.95 -0.83 -3.60
CA TYR A 305 -20.05 -0.39 -4.44
C TYR A 305 -20.90 -1.62 -4.84
N SER A 306 -22.11 -1.38 -5.40
CA SER A 306 -23.05 -2.44 -5.70
C SER A 306 -22.62 -3.29 -6.90
N LEU A 307 -23.00 -4.58 -6.86
CA LEU A 307 -22.80 -5.49 -7.99
C LEU A 307 -23.59 -5.02 -9.22
N GLU A 308 -24.78 -4.45 -9.02
CA GLU A 308 -25.58 -3.87 -10.10
C GLU A 308 -24.82 -2.77 -10.84
N TYR A 309 -24.17 -1.87 -10.07
CA TYR A 309 -23.34 -0.82 -10.69
C TYR A 309 -22.17 -1.40 -11.47
N LYS A 310 -21.51 -2.45 -10.95
CA LYS A 310 -20.44 -3.16 -11.66
C LYS A 310 -20.92 -3.67 -13.02
N HIS A 311 -22.08 -4.34 -13.04
CA HIS A 311 -22.62 -4.91 -14.26
C HIS A 311 -23.01 -3.83 -15.28
N ARG A 312 -23.66 -2.74 -14.84
CA ARG A 312 -23.98 -1.61 -15.72
C ARG A 312 -22.71 -0.93 -16.26
N PHE A 313 -21.67 -0.78 -15.45
CA PHE A 313 -20.40 -0.21 -15.89
C PHE A 313 -19.68 -1.17 -16.85
N ARG A 314 -19.80 -2.49 -16.64
CA ARG A 314 -19.27 -3.51 -17.55
C ARG A 314 -19.80 -3.37 -18.98
N GLU A 315 -21.08 -3.05 -19.13
CA GLU A 315 -21.69 -2.83 -20.46
C GLU A 315 -20.96 -1.72 -21.22
N ILE A 316 -20.59 -0.62 -20.54
CA ILE A 316 -19.88 0.49 -21.16
C ILE A 316 -18.52 0.05 -21.74
N ILE A 317 -17.78 -0.76 -20.98
CA ILE A 317 -16.41 -1.18 -21.30
C ILE A 317 -16.34 -2.53 -22.03
N ALA A 318 -17.45 -3.21 -22.24
CA ALA A 318 -17.49 -4.54 -22.83
C ALA A 318 -16.71 -4.64 -24.14
N PRO A 319 -16.80 -3.67 -25.10
CA PRO A 319 -16.03 -3.74 -26.33
C PRO A 319 -14.52 -3.83 -26.14
N GLU A 320 -13.97 -3.18 -25.10
CA GLU A 320 -12.54 -3.23 -24.80
C GLU A 320 -12.17 -4.47 -23.97
N LEU A 321 -13.06 -4.97 -23.12
CA LEU A 321 -12.86 -6.24 -22.40
C LEU A 321 -12.80 -7.41 -23.38
N ASP A 322 -13.68 -7.44 -24.39
CA ASP A 322 -13.73 -8.51 -25.40
C ASP A 322 -12.44 -8.60 -26.26
N LYS A 323 -11.67 -7.52 -26.33
CA LYS A 323 -10.37 -7.47 -27.02
C LYS A 323 -9.22 -8.01 -26.16
N SER A 324 -9.39 -8.18 -24.82
CA SER A 324 -8.30 -8.50 -23.91
C SER A 324 -8.75 -9.37 -22.72
N GLU A 325 -8.41 -10.66 -22.77
CA GLU A 325 -8.68 -11.61 -21.66
C GLU A 325 -8.12 -11.10 -20.32
N TYR A 326 -6.97 -10.41 -20.32
CA TYR A 326 -6.40 -9.80 -19.12
C TYR A 326 -7.30 -8.71 -18.51
N LEU A 327 -7.89 -7.85 -19.34
CA LEU A 327 -8.78 -6.78 -18.88
C LEU A 327 -10.10 -7.37 -18.38
N GLU A 328 -10.66 -8.32 -19.13
CA GLU A 328 -11.89 -9.04 -18.77
C GLU A 328 -11.71 -9.74 -17.43
N ASP A 329 -10.68 -10.58 -17.27
CA ASP A 329 -10.39 -11.29 -16.02
C ASP A 329 -10.20 -10.31 -14.84
N SER A 330 -9.45 -9.23 -15.05
CA SER A 330 -9.20 -8.20 -14.04
C SER A 330 -10.47 -7.49 -13.60
N PHE A 331 -11.36 -7.14 -14.52
CA PHE A 331 -12.62 -6.47 -14.20
C PHE A 331 -13.63 -7.43 -13.59
N ASP A 332 -13.85 -8.57 -14.21
CA ASP A 332 -14.91 -9.51 -13.80
C ASP A 332 -14.58 -10.16 -12.45
N HIS A 333 -13.33 -10.53 -12.21
CA HIS A 333 -12.94 -11.26 -11.02
C HIS A 333 -12.36 -10.41 -9.87
N TRP A 334 -12.00 -9.15 -10.12
CA TRP A 334 -11.57 -8.22 -9.07
C TRP A 334 -12.42 -6.94 -9.02
N GLY A 335 -12.53 -6.22 -10.12
CA GLY A 335 -13.49 -5.15 -10.35
C GLY A 335 -13.46 -3.96 -9.39
N ASN A 336 -12.40 -3.70 -8.64
CA ASN A 336 -12.30 -2.51 -7.79
C ASN A 336 -12.10 -1.21 -8.57
N ARG A 337 -11.72 -1.31 -9.84
CA ARG A 337 -11.59 -0.20 -10.77
C ARG A 337 -12.71 -0.23 -11.79
N CYS A 338 -13.68 0.66 -11.63
CA CYS A 338 -14.57 1.03 -12.71
C CYS A 338 -13.86 2.12 -13.53
N TYR A 339 -12.93 1.71 -14.39
CA TYR A 339 -12.17 2.60 -15.28
C TYR A 339 -12.53 2.32 -16.72
N LEU A 340 -12.42 3.32 -17.57
CA LEU A 340 -12.34 3.08 -18.99
C LEU A 340 -10.96 2.46 -19.27
N PHE A 341 -10.97 1.20 -19.68
CA PHE A 341 -9.77 0.48 -20.09
C PHE A 341 -9.60 0.59 -21.60
N SER A 342 -8.36 0.39 -22.08
CA SER A 342 -8.09 0.16 -23.49
C SER A 342 -7.24 -1.07 -23.68
N ALA A 343 -7.62 -1.92 -24.61
CA ALA A 343 -6.86 -3.09 -25.03
C ALA A 343 -5.53 -2.72 -25.72
N GLU A 344 -5.42 -1.50 -26.25
CA GLU A 344 -4.19 -0.98 -26.86
C GLU A 344 -3.09 -0.70 -25.82
N CYS A 345 -3.46 -0.42 -24.56
CA CYS A 345 -2.53 -0.17 -23.48
C CYS A 345 -2.99 -0.81 -22.16
N PRO A 346 -3.17 -2.15 -22.11
CA PRO A 346 -3.70 -2.83 -20.96
C PRO A 346 -2.80 -2.62 -19.74
N GLY A 347 -3.40 -2.20 -18.62
CA GLY A 347 -2.68 -1.93 -17.36
C GLY A 347 -2.07 -0.53 -17.24
N TYR A 348 -2.11 0.30 -18.26
CA TYR A 348 -1.72 1.72 -18.19
C TYR A 348 -2.94 2.58 -17.91
N TYR A 349 -2.99 3.20 -16.74
CA TYR A 349 -4.10 4.08 -16.32
C TYR A 349 -3.77 5.57 -16.48
N THR A 350 -2.53 5.90 -16.83
CA THR A 350 -2.05 7.27 -17.04
C THR A 350 -1.19 7.31 -18.29
N ILE A 351 -1.55 8.19 -19.22
CA ILE A 351 -0.85 8.37 -20.50
C ILE A 351 -0.26 9.78 -20.51
N GLU A 352 1.07 9.86 -20.54
CA GLU A 352 1.80 11.12 -20.67
C GLU A 352 1.54 11.74 -22.05
N LYS A 353 1.46 13.07 -22.11
CA LYS A 353 1.34 13.76 -23.39
C LYS A 353 2.50 13.41 -24.33
N GLY A 354 2.15 13.01 -25.55
CA GLY A 354 3.13 12.54 -26.54
C GLY A 354 2.48 12.18 -27.86
N GLY A 355 3.14 11.30 -28.60
CA GLY A 355 2.64 10.85 -29.92
C GLY A 355 1.64 9.70 -29.87
N PHE A 356 1.25 9.21 -28.69
CA PHE A 356 0.26 8.15 -28.55
C PHE A 356 -1.14 8.66 -28.85
N TYR A 357 -1.93 7.86 -29.56
CA TYR A 357 -3.35 8.03 -29.79
C TYR A 357 -4.00 6.65 -29.88
N PHE A 358 -5.27 6.58 -29.57
CA PHE A 358 -6.05 5.35 -29.66
C PHE A 358 -6.51 5.14 -31.09
N GLN A 359 -6.18 3.99 -31.68
CA GLN A 359 -6.50 3.66 -33.09
C GLN A 359 -7.81 2.90 -33.22
N ASP A 360 -8.11 2.02 -32.29
CA ASP A 360 -9.27 1.12 -32.31
C ASP A 360 -9.98 1.08 -30.95
N TYR A 361 -10.06 2.23 -30.29
CA TYR A 361 -10.78 2.33 -29.02
C TYR A 361 -12.28 2.35 -29.22
N THR A 362 -12.99 1.52 -28.48
CA THR A 362 -14.45 1.43 -28.58
C THR A 362 -15.10 1.33 -27.21
N ILE A 363 -16.25 2.00 -27.05
CA ILE A 363 -17.10 1.87 -25.86
C ILE A 363 -18.56 1.75 -26.28
N ASP A 364 -19.41 1.27 -25.38
CA ASP A 364 -20.85 1.40 -25.53
C ASP A 364 -21.30 2.76 -24.99
N ALA A 365 -21.39 3.75 -25.89
CA ALA A 365 -21.80 5.11 -25.56
C ALA A 365 -23.26 5.17 -25.07
N GLU A 366 -24.15 4.29 -25.56
CA GLU A 366 -25.53 4.24 -25.11
C GLU A 366 -25.62 3.78 -23.65
N SER A 367 -24.89 2.72 -23.27
CA SER A 367 -24.80 2.29 -21.87
C SER A 367 -24.18 3.37 -20.98
N LEU A 368 -23.16 4.12 -21.47
CA LEU A 368 -22.59 5.25 -20.75
C LEU A 368 -23.63 6.35 -20.51
N ARG A 369 -24.41 6.72 -21.54
CA ARG A 369 -25.48 7.70 -21.46
C ARG A 369 -26.59 7.26 -20.48
N GLN A 370 -27.00 5.99 -20.54
CA GLN A 370 -27.99 5.42 -19.61
C GLN A 370 -27.52 5.43 -18.17
N LEU A 371 -26.21 5.37 -17.92
CA LEU A 371 -25.62 5.53 -16.59
C LEU A 371 -25.55 7.01 -16.18
N GLY A 372 -25.81 7.95 -17.09
CA GLY A 372 -25.81 9.39 -16.88
C GLY A 372 -24.51 10.09 -17.32
N GLY A 373 -23.65 9.42 -18.09
CA GLY A 373 -22.40 9.98 -18.61
C GLY A 373 -22.64 10.99 -19.73
N SER A 374 -22.08 12.18 -19.61
CA SER A 374 -22.21 13.28 -20.58
C SER A 374 -20.91 13.51 -21.33
N TYR A 375 -19.77 13.38 -20.67
CA TYR A 375 -18.47 13.69 -21.25
C TYR A 375 -17.41 12.64 -20.92
N LEU A 376 -16.45 12.49 -21.86
CA LEU A 376 -15.26 11.67 -21.69
C LEU A 376 -14.02 12.56 -21.75
N LEU A 377 -13.16 12.44 -20.73
CA LEU A 377 -11.85 13.10 -20.62
C LEU A 377 -10.78 12.11 -21.04
N SER A 378 -10.19 12.27 -22.22
CA SER A 378 -9.15 11.36 -22.71
C SER A 378 -7.76 12.01 -22.71
N ALA A 379 -6.77 11.33 -22.15
CA ALA A 379 -5.38 11.77 -22.18
C ALA A 379 -4.70 11.60 -23.55
N ALA A 380 -5.39 10.95 -24.52
CA ALA A 380 -4.93 10.78 -25.89
C ALA A 380 -6.09 10.97 -26.87
N TYR A 381 -5.76 11.34 -28.09
CA TYR A 381 -6.75 11.43 -29.17
C TYR A 381 -7.33 10.04 -29.47
N ILE A 382 -8.64 9.98 -29.72
CA ILE A 382 -9.35 8.75 -30.13
C ILE A 382 -9.67 8.89 -31.59
N ASP A 383 -9.05 8.02 -32.42
CA ASP A 383 -9.36 7.98 -33.85
C ASP A 383 -10.76 7.37 -34.07
N HIS A 384 -11.47 7.84 -35.07
CA HIS A 384 -12.83 7.39 -35.38
C HIS A 384 -13.82 7.42 -34.19
N SER A 385 -13.67 8.38 -33.28
CA SER A 385 -14.50 8.49 -32.06
C SER A 385 -16.00 8.61 -32.37
N GLU A 386 -16.37 9.20 -33.50
CA GLU A 386 -17.77 9.35 -33.93
C GLU A 386 -18.44 7.99 -34.20
N ASP A 387 -17.68 6.99 -34.67
CA ASP A 387 -18.18 5.64 -34.95
C ASP A 387 -18.56 4.92 -33.61
N THR A 388 -18.06 5.41 -32.48
CA THR A 388 -18.33 4.90 -31.12
C THR A 388 -19.32 5.76 -30.35
N GLY A 389 -19.97 6.74 -30.98
CA GLY A 389 -20.92 7.64 -30.31
C GLY A 389 -20.27 8.73 -29.45
N LEU A 390 -19.01 9.12 -29.76
CA LEU A 390 -18.26 10.16 -29.09
C LEU A 390 -17.93 11.33 -30.06
N GLU A 391 -18.44 12.52 -29.78
CA GLU A 391 -18.16 13.74 -30.51
C GLU A 391 -16.99 14.50 -29.90
N LEU A 392 -15.92 14.74 -30.66
CA LEU A 392 -14.82 15.59 -30.20
C LEU A 392 -15.28 17.06 -30.16
N MET A 393 -15.30 17.65 -28.94
CA MET A 393 -15.83 19.00 -28.73
C MET A 393 -14.94 20.12 -29.29
N ARG A 394 -13.65 19.88 -29.46
CA ARG A 394 -12.68 20.79 -30.09
C ARG A 394 -11.48 20.01 -30.63
N PRO A 395 -10.90 20.46 -31.77
CA PRO A 395 -9.77 19.77 -32.40
C PRO A 395 -8.50 19.78 -31.53
N GLU A 396 -8.23 20.89 -30.83
CA GLU A 396 -7.05 21.04 -29.99
C GLU A 396 -7.29 20.49 -28.61
N ALA A 397 -6.32 19.75 -28.09
CA ALA A 397 -6.34 19.30 -26.73
C ALA A 397 -6.17 20.46 -25.74
N PHE A 398 -6.65 20.25 -24.53
CA PHE A 398 -6.31 21.08 -23.38
C PHE A 398 -4.94 20.66 -22.86
N GLU A 399 -3.97 21.55 -22.93
CA GLU A 399 -2.62 21.33 -22.42
C GLU A 399 -1.92 22.65 -22.07
N THR A 400 -0.87 22.57 -21.26
CA THR A 400 0.08 23.67 -21.06
C THR A 400 1.47 23.22 -21.49
N GLU A 401 2.43 24.14 -21.64
CA GLU A 401 3.80 23.80 -22.03
C GLU A 401 4.39 22.71 -21.10
N ASN A 402 4.12 22.80 -19.82
CA ASN A 402 4.70 21.94 -18.78
C ASN A 402 3.71 20.91 -18.20
N SER A 403 2.50 20.78 -18.73
CA SER A 403 1.55 19.76 -18.27
C SER A 403 2.04 18.35 -18.57
N TYR A 404 1.82 17.43 -17.62
CA TYR A 404 2.08 16.01 -17.84
C TYR A 404 1.08 15.41 -18.82
N TYR A 405 -0.19 15.80 -18.71
CA TYR A 405 -1.27 15.35 -19.55
C TYR A 405 -1.57 16.35 -20.65
N ARG A 406 -2.18 15.81 -21.71
CA ARG A 406 -2.96 16.48 -22.73
C ARG A 406 -4.35 15.88 -22.66
N ILE A 407 -5.40 16.70 -22.60
CA ILE A 407 -6.78 16.21 -22.45
C ILE A 407 -7.59 16.60 -23.68
N TYR A 408 -8.15 15.59 -24.32
CA TYR A 408 -9.20 15.72 -25.33
C TYR A 408 -10.56 15.54 -24.65
N LEU A 409 -11.51 16.43 -24.98
CA LEU A 409 -12.85 16.42 -24.42
C LEU A 409 -13.82 15.90 -25.48
N TYR A 410 -14.52 14.82 -25.15
CA TYR A 410 -15.57 14.24 -25.98
C TYR A 410 -16.92 14.37 -25.31
N ARG A 411 -17.95 14.66 -26.08
CA ARG A 411 -19.34 14.58 -25.69
C ARG A 411 -19.89 13.20 -26.04
N VAL A 412 -20.67 12.59 -25.18
CA VAL A 412 -21.44 11.38 -25.46
C VAL A 412 -22.65 11.77 -26.30
N MET A 413 -22.73 11.27 -27.54
CA MET A 413 -23.81 11.63 -28.47
C MET A 413 -25.13 10.97 -28.05
N ASP A 414 -26.23 11.70 -28.34
CA ASP A 414 -27.56 11.10 -28.30
C ASP A 414 -27.75 10.26 -29.56
N ASN A 415 -28.21 9.02 -29.42
CA ASN A 415 -28.68 8.27 -30.59
C ASN A 415 -30.01 8.88 -31.02
N GLU A 416 -30.04 9.50 -32.20
CA GLU A 416 -31.29 9.95 -32.85
C GLU A 416 -32.25 8.80 -33.16
#